data_eb13de94e2215330d2cba98c04b21924
#
_entry.id   eb13de94e2215330d2cba98c04b21924
#
_cell.length_a   1.000
_cell.length_b   1.000
_cell.length_c   1.000
_cell.angle_alpha   90.00
_cell.angle_beta   90.00
_cell.angle_gamma   90.00
#
_symmetry.space_group_name_H-M   'P 1'
#
loop_
_entity.id
_entity.type
_entity.pdbx_description
1 polymer ?
#
loop_
_entity_poly.entity_id
_entity_poly.type
_entity_poly.pdbx_seq_one_letter_code
_entity_poly.pdbx_strand_id
1 'polypeptide(L)'
;FCMRDVSHQCIGEELNGHGRQNANMMGKFVENISESKDYCSYWEIDWNNLPASADYVSDQDFWYNLNANFDVMNACYRLYLWTGNEVYINDPRFEEFFRLSANEYIDRWQLQADKIMERPGVMHEDDARVDPKFKTFRGLPSYEESVRGLTVTGDLIATIYRGLKSYAQIQRLGGNEEAALHYESKVEE
;
A
#
# COMPACT_ATOMS: atom_id res chain seq x y z
N PHE A 1 -6.44 -11.20 -7.70
CA PHE A 1 -6.73 -10.49 -6.44
C PHE A 1 -5.90 -9.21 -6.40
N CYS A 2 -6.57 -8.07 -6.59
CA CYS A 2 -5.94 -6.76 -6.55
C CYS A 2 -5.73 -6.32 -5.10
N MET A 3 -4.57 -5.81 -4.77
CA MET A 3 -4.16 -5.39 -3.41
C MET A 3 -5.10 -4.34 -2.81
N ARG A 4 -5.47 -3.33 -3.59
CA ARG A 4 -6.44 -2.31 -3.19
C ARG A 4 -7.80 -2.91 -2.87
N ASP A 5 -8.34 -3.73 -3.76
CA ASP A 5 -9.68 -4.31 -3.60
C ASP A 5 -9.74 -5.24 -2.40
N VAL A 6 -8.72 -6.07 -2.20
CA VAL A 6 -8.60 -6.92 -1.01
C VAL A 6 -8.60 -6.06 0.26
N SER A 7 -7.85 -4.96 0.29
CA SER A 7 -7.79 -4.06 1.44
C SER A 7 -9.15 -3.43 1.77
N HIS A 8 -9.96 -3.14 0.76
CA HIS A 8 -11.29 -2.55 0.95
C HIS A 8 -12.36 -3.58 1.32
N GLN A 9 -12.25 -4.81 0.81
CA GLN A 9 -13.24 -5.87 0.99
C GLN A 9 -12.99 -6.75 2.21
N CYS A 10 -11.78 -6.72 2.79
CA CYS A 10 -11.32 -7.65 3.81
C CYS A 10 -12.25 -7.76 5.04
N ILE A 11 -12.89 -6.68 5.47
CA ILE A 11 -13.84 -6.71 6.59
C ILE A 11 -15.10 -7.52 6.21
N GLY A 12 -15.58 -7.38 4.97
CA GLY A 12 -16.70 -8.20 4.47
C GLY A 12 -16.36 -9.68 4.42
N GLU A 13 -15.15 -10.02 3.97
CA GLU A 13 -14.64 -11.38 3.96
C GLU A 13 -14.49 -11.94 5.38
N GLU A 14 -14.05 -11.13 6.33
CA GLU A 14 -13.96 -11.53 7.74
C GLU A 14 -15.35 -11.88 8.31
N LEU A 15 -16.35 -11.04 8.03
CA LEU A 15 -17.74 -11.27 8.44
C LEU A 15 -18.34 -12.55 7.83
N ASN A 16 -17.86 -12.96 6.66
CA ASN A 16 -18.24 -14.20 6.00
C ASN A 16 -17.46 -15.43 6.50
N GLY A 17 -16.59 -15.28 7.49
CA GLY A 17 -15.80 -16.37 8.09
C GLY A 17 -14.53 -16.73 7.31
N HIS A 18 -14.05 -15.87 6.42
CA HIS A 18 -12.86 -16.10 5.60
C HIS A 18 -11.58 -15.53 6.23
N GLY A 19 -11.49 -15.41 7.56
CA GLY A 19 -10.38 -14.80 8.27
C GLY A 19 -9.01 -15.40 7.96
N ARG A 20 -8.94 -16.72 7.79
CA ARG A 20 -7.68 -17.38 7.37
C ARG A 20 -7.27 -16.99 5.96
N GLN A 21 -8.21 -16.88 5.03
CA GLN A 21 -7.97 -16.45 3.66
C GLN A 21 -7.51 -15.00 3.62
N ASN A 22 -8.14 -14.12 4.40
CA ASN A 22 -7.72 -12.74 4.58
C ASN A 22 -6.27 -12.64 5.06
N ALA A 23 -5.92 -13.33 6.15
CA ALA A 23 -4.56 -13.31 6.69
C ALA A 23 -3.53 -13.83 5.67
N ASN A 24 -3.86 -14.88 4.93
CA ASN A 24 -2.99 -15.41 3.88
C ASN A 24 -2.82 -14.41 2.73
N MET A 25 -3.90 -13.76 2.28
CA MET A 25 -3.86 -12.81 1.18
C MET A 25 -3.08 -11.55 1.56
N MET A 26 -3.36 -10.98 2.74
CA MET A 26 -2.58 -9.85 3.26
C MET A 26 -1.11 -10.22 3.43
N GLY A 27 -0.83 -11.42 3.97
CA GLY A 27 0.52 -11.96 4.08
C GLY A 27 1.25 -12.00 2.74
N LYS A 28 0.57 -12.39 1.65
CA LYS A 28 1.15 -12.41 0.31
C LYS A 28 1.52 -11.01 -0.20
N PHE A 29 0.70 -10.02 0.05
CA PHE A 29 1.04 -8.66 -0.33
C PHE A 29 2.20 -8.10 0.50
N VAL A 30 2.16 -8.23 1.82
CA VAL A 30 3.18 -7.64 2.69
C VAL A 30 4.56 -8.27 2.52
N GLU A 31 4.65 -9.59 2.30
CA GLU A 31 5.94 -10.29 2.11
C GLU A 31 6.65 -9.96 0.79
N ASN A 32 5.95 -9.34 -0.16
CA ASN A 32 6.47 -9.02 -1.49
C ASN A 32 6.91 -7.56 -1.66
N ILE A 33 6.89 -6.75 -0.60
CA ILE A 33 7.50 -5.43 -0.64
C ILE A 33 9.02 -5.54 -0.82
N SER A 34 9.62 -4.75 -1.71
CA SER A 34 11.07 -4.80 -1.90
C SER A 34 11.64 -3.50 -2.48
N GLU A 35 12.91 -3.25 -2.20
CA GLU A 35 13.68 -2.16 -2.80
C GLU A 35 13.75 -2.27 -4.33
N SER A 36 13.87 -3.49 -4.87
CA SER A 36 13.89 -3.73 -6.33
C SER A 36 12.62 -3.27 -7.05
N LYS A 37 11.50 -3.19 -6.31
CA LYS A 37 10.21 -2.66 -6.75
C LYS A 37 9.95 -1.23 -6.23
N ASP A 38 10.97 -0.49 -5.86
CA ASP A 38 10.81 0.86 -5.29
C ASP A 38 9.89 0.87 -4.05
N TYR A 39 10.00 -0.16 -3.22
CA TYR A 39 9.17 -0.38 -2.02
C TYR A 39 7.67 -0.55 -2.31
N CYS A 40 7.32 -0.90 -3.53
CA CYS A 40 6.01 -1.45 -3.87
C CYS A 40 5.93 -2.95 -3.55
N SER A 41 4.73 -3.48 -3.49
CA SER A 41 4.46 -4.91 -3.52
C SER A 41 3.98 -5.33 -4.92
N TYR A 42 3.30 -6.45 -5.05
CA TYR A 42 2.56 -6.78 -6.27
C TYR A 42 1.20 -6.06 -6.27
N TRP A 43 0.83 -5.50 -7.42
CA TRP A 43 -0.49 -4.92 -7.58
C TRP A 43 -1.59 -5.97 -7.54
N GLU A 44 -1.36 -7.06 -8.25
CA GLU A 44 -2.29 -8.17 -8.35
C GLU A 44 -1.58 -9.51 -8.21
N ILE A 45 -2.24 -10.44 -7.50
CA ILE A 45 -1.78 -11.82 -7.30
C ILE A 45 -2.81 -12.79 -7.87
N ASP A 46 -2.36 -13.74 -8.67
CA ASP A 46 -3.19 -14.80 -9.23
C ASP A 46 -3.48 -15.91 -8.21
N TRP A 47 -4.22 -16.92 -8.63
CA TRP A 47 -4.58 -18.07 -7.79
C TRP A 47 -3.41 -18.98 -7.41
N ASN A 48 -2.25 -18.86 -8.11
CA ASN A 48 -1.03 -19.60 -7.80
C ASN A 48 -0.13 -18.85 -6.81
N ASN A 49 -0.59 -17.72 -6.28
CA ASN A 49 0.18 -16.78 -5.45
C ASN A 49 1.37 -16.14 -6.19
N LEU A 50 1.26 -16.00 -7.49
CA LEU A 50 2.23 -15.32 -8.35
C LEU A 50 1.69 -13.95 -8.75
N PRO A 51 2.57 -12.98 -9.08
CA PRO A 51 2.10 -11.71 -9.61
C PRO A 51 1.33 -11.94 -10.91
N ALA A 52 0.19 -11.26 -11.08
CA ALA A 52 -0.62 -11.39 -12.27
C ALA A 52 0.12 -10.85 -13.49
N SER A 53 0.21 -11.66 -14.54
CA SER A 53 0.97 -11.31 -15.76
C SER A 53 0.38 -10.12 -16.53
N ALA A 54 -0.86 -9.74 -16.24
CA ALA A 54 -1.47 -8.54 -16.81
C ALA A 54 -0.82 -7.25 -16.31
N ASP A 55 -0.33 -7.27 -15.05
CA ASP A 55 0.16 -6.09 -14.33
C ASP A 55 1.65 -6.16 -13.97
N TYR A 56 2.30 -7.30 -14.21
CA TYR A 56 3.68 -7.51 -13.81
C TYR A 56 4.50 -8.23 -14.89
N VAL A 57 5.58 -7.60 -15.31
CA VAL A 57 6.59 -8.18 -16.22
C VAL A 57 7.89 -8.44 -15.47
N SER A 58 8.33 -7.49 -14.67
CA SER A 58 9.54 -7.54 -13.84
C SER A 58 9.46 -6.51 -12.72
N ASP A 59 10.43 -6.56 -11.78
CA ASP A 59 10.54 -5.55 -10.71
C ASP A 59 10.74 -4.11 -11.20
N GLN A 60 11.09 -3.92 -12.47
CA GLN A 60 11.27 -2.62 -13.11
C GLN A 60 10.10 -2.25 -14.01
N ASP A 61 9.21 -3.19 -14.31
CA ASP A 61 8.10 -2.98 -15.25
C ASP A 61 6.83 -3.67 -14.73
N PHE A 62 6.04 -2.93 -13.96
CA PHE A 62 4.78 -3.39 -13.40
C PHE A 62 3.86 -2.21 -13.11
N TRP A 63 2.58 -2.51 -12.98
CA TRP A 63 1.55 -1.57 -12.58
C TRP A 63 1.50 -1.40 -11.07
N TYR A 64 1.41 -0.17 -10.58
CA TYR A 64 1.20 0.08 -9.15
C TYR A 64 0.58 1.44 -8.86
N ASN A 65 -0.36 1.45 -7.94
CA ASN A 65 -1.04 2.62 -7.41
C ASN A 65 -0.51 2.94 -6.01
N LEU A 66 -0.11 4.19 -5.76
CA LEU A 66 0.56 4.60 -4.52
C LEU A 66 -0.31 4.47 -3.27
N ASN A 67 -1.62 4.44 -3.42
CA ASN A 67 -2.56 4.28 -2.32
C ASN A 67 -2.42 2.90 -1.64
N ALA A 68 -2.02 1.88 -2.38
CA ALA A 68 -2.15 0.48 -1.99
C ALA A 68 -1.40 0.13 -0.70
N ASN A 69 -0.17 0.60 -0.50
CA ASN A 69 0.57 0.34 0.74
C ASN A 69 -0.17 0.86 1.97
N PHE A 70 -0.69 2.08 1.88
CA PHE A 70 -1.42 2.72 3.00
C PHE A 70 -2.78 2.07 3.25
N ASP A 71 -3.44 1.59 2.18
CA ASP A 71 -4.69 0.82 2.32
C ASP A 71 -4.47 -0.48 3.09
N VAL A 72 -3.39 -1.22 2.79
CA VAL A 72 -3.03 -2.43 3.53
C VAL A 72 -2.72 -2.13 4.99
N MET A 73 -1.96 -1.07 5.28
CA MET A 73 -1.68 -0.64 6.66
C MET A 73 -2.97 -0.42 7.45
N ASN A 74 -3.91 0.34 6.88
CA ASN A 74 -5.20 0.59 7.51
C ASN A 74 -6.08 -0.67 7.59
N ALA A 75 -6.10 -1.51 6.55
CA ALA A 75 -6.87 -2.74 6.53
C ALA A 75 -6.41 -3.70 7.63
N CYS A 76 -5.11 -3.91 7.77
CA CYS A 76 -4.53 -4.77 8.80
C CYS A 76 -4.84 -4.27 10.21
N TYR A 77 -4.71 -2.97 10.46
CA TYR A 77 -5.10 -2.39 11.75
C TYR A 77 -6.59 -2.60 12.06
N ARG A 78 -7.46 -2.39 11.09
CA ARG A 78 -8.91 -2.63 11.24
C ARG A 78 -9.23 -4.11 11.47
N LEU A 79 -8.60 -5.02 10.75
CA LEU A 79 -8.75 -6.46 10.94
C LEU A 79 -8.32 -6.87 12.33
N TYR A 80 -7.21 -6.35 12.83
CA TYR A 80 -6.80 -6.56 14.22
C TYR A 80 -7.86 -6.08 15.21
N LEU A 81 -8.38 -4.86 15.06
CA LEU A 81 -9.42 -4.33 15.95
C LEU A 81 -10.71 -5.15 15.95
N TRP A 82 -11.05 -5.74 14.82
CA TRP A 82 -12.25 -6.58 14.68
C TRP A 82 -12.09 -7.99 15.24
N THR A 83 -10.92 -8.58 15.08
CA THR A 83 -10.71 -10.01 15.30
C THR A 83 -9.83 -10.31 16.49
N GLY A 84 -9.02 -9.36 16.94
CA GLY A 84 -7.93 -9.60 17.89
C GLY A 84 -6.80 -10.48 17.34
N ASN A 85 -6.77 -10.72 16.02
CA ASN A 85 -5.74 -11.57 15.43
C ASN A 85 -4.42 -10.80 15.32
N GLU A 86 -3.50 -11.15 16.19
CA GLU A 86 -2.19 -10.49 16.33
C GLU A 86 -1.26 -10.66 15.12
N VAL A 87 -1.57 -11.56 14.18
CA VAL A 87 -0.78 -11.72 12.95
C VAL A 87 -0.66 -10.41 12.18
N TYR A 88 -1.70 -9.60 12.19
CA TYR A 88 -1.74 -8.33 11.47
C TYR A 88 -0.84 -7.23 12.02
N ILE A 89 -0.36 -7.38 13.27
CA ILE A 89 0.44 -6.36 13.95
C ILE A 89 1.75 -6.87 14.55
N ASN A 90 1.91 -8.20 14.73
CA ASN A 90 3.07 -8.80 15.41
C ASN A 90 3.86 -9.77 14.50
N ASP A 91 3.36 -10.13 13.31
CA ASP A 91 4.14 -10.95 12.37
C ASP A 91 5.24 -10.07 11.73
N PRO A 92 6.50 -10.49 11.75
CA PRO A 92 7.63 -9.70 11.22
C PRO A 92 7.47 -9.23 9.77
N ARG A 93 6.72 -9.96 8.92
CA ARG A 93 6.45 -9.55 7.53
C ARG A 93 5.57 -8.31 7.48
N PHE A 94 4.55 -8.24 8.33
CA PHE A 94 3.66 -7.08 8.42
C PHE A 94 4.38 -5.90 9.04
N GLU A 95 5.14 -6.12 10.10
CA GLU A 95 5.94 -5.08 10.74
C GLU A 95 6.93 -4.44 9.75
N GLU A 96 7.67 -5.24 9.00
CA GLU A 96 8.61 -4.76 7.98
C GLU A 96 7.89 -4.01 6.85
N PHE A 97 6.77 -4.53 6.37
CA PHE A 97 5.96 -3.83 5.36
C PHE A 97 5.51 -2.45 5.84
N PHE A 98 5.02 -2.34 7.07
CA PHE A 98 4.56 -1.06 7.62
C PHE A 98 5.72 -0.09 7.78
N ARG A 99 6.85 -0.57 8.30
CA ARG A 99 8.05 0.23 8.45
C ARG A 99 8.55 0.78 7.11
N LEU A 100 8.69 -0.08 6.11
CA LEU A 100 9.10 0.30 4.76
C LEU A 100 8.12 1.26 4.10
N SER A 101 6.81 1.02 4.26
CA SER A 101 5.77 1.86 3.70
C SER A 101 5.72 3.26 4.33
N ALA A 102 5.97 3.36 5.63
CA ALA A 102 5.91 4.62 6.36
C ALA A 102 7.20 5.47 6.25
N ASN A 103 8.27 4.91 5.73
CA ASN A 103 9.58 5.59 5.61
C ASN A 103 10.11 5.54 4.17
N GLU A 104 10.76 4.44 3.77
CA GLU A 104 11.48 4.34 2.50
C GLU A 104 10.56 4.53 1.28
N TYR A 105 9.33 4.02 1.34
CA TYR A 105 8.33 4.23 0.28
C TYR A 105 7.92 5.69 0.17
N ILE A 106 7.66 6.36 1.29
CA ILE A 106 7.35 7.80 1.31
C ILE A 106 8.52 8.60 0.70
N ASP A 107 9.75 8.28 1.09
CA ASP A 107 10.94 8.97 0.57
C ASP A 107 11.13 8.71 -0.92
N ARG A 108 11.02 7.45 -1.35
CA ARG A 108 11.20 7.05 -2.74
C ARG A 108 10.21 7.71 -3.69
N TRP A 109 8.97 7.86 -3.26
CA TRP A 109 7.88 8.41 -4.07
C TRP A 109 7.59 9.89 -3.79
N GLN A 110 8.40 10.56 -2.96
CA GLN A 110 8.25 11.97 -2.60
C GLN A 110 6.84 12.28 -2.06
N LEU A 111 6.39 11.49 -1.10
CA LEU A 111 5.05 11.59 -0.51
C LEU A 111 5.03 12.42 0.78
N GLN A 112 6.14 13.05 1.16
CA GLN A 112 6.20 13.99 2.28
C GLN A 112 5.34 15.22 1.98
N ALA A 113 4.73 15.82 3.00
CA ALA A 113 3.84 16.97 2.87
C ALA A 113 4.50 18.16 2.13
N ASP A 114 5.76 18.41 2.40
CA ASP A 114 6.56 19.49 1.78
C ASP A 114 7.02 19.20 0.34
N LYS A 115 6.92 17.95 -0.14
CA LYS A 115 7.43 17.51 -1.45
C LYS A 115 6.35 16.98 -2.39
N ILE A 116 5.22 16.54 -1.85
CA ILE A 116 4.20 15.81 -2.62
C ILE A 116 3.68 16.59 -3.83
N MET A 117 3.64 17.93 -3.73
CA MET A 117 3.21 18.80 -4.84
C MET A 117 4.27 18.98 -5.92
N GLU A 118 5.53 18.68 -5.63
CA GLU A 118 6.67 18.84 -6.52
C GLU A 118 7.06 17.55 -7.23
N ARG A 119 6.46 16.41 -6.83
CA ARG A 119 6.75 15.12 -7.45
C ARG A 119 6.39 15.13 -8.94
N PRO A 120 7.14 14.41 -9.79
CA PRO A 120 6.80 14.32 -11.21
C PRO A 120 5.42 13.71 -11.40
N GLY A 121 4.63 14.32 -12.29
CA GLY A 121 3.34 13.76 -12.68
C GLY A 121 3.52 12.39 -13.34
N VAL A 122 2.70 11.45 -12.97
CA VAL A 122 2.65 10.13 -13.61
C VAL A 122 1.48 10.15 -14.57
N MET A 123 1.75 9.85 -15.83
CA MET A 123 0.69 9.74 -16.84
C MET A 123 0.21 8.30 -16.88
N HIS A 124 -1.09 8.13 -16.86
CA HIS A 124 -1.75 6.86 -17.11
C HIS A 124 -2.57 6.95 -18.40
N GLU A 125 -2.40 5.99 -19.26
CA GLU A 125 -3.22 5.78 -20.46
C GLU A 125 -3.71 4.35 -20.48
N ASP A 126 -4.93 4.13 -21.00
CA ASP A 126 -5.52 2.80 -21.09
C ASP A 126 -4.63 1.81 -21.84
N ASP A 127 -3.93 2.29 -22.88
CA ASP A 127 -3.01 1.49 -23.70
C ASP A 127 -1.54 1.60 -23.28
N ALA A 128 -1.27 2.18 -22.16
CA ALA A 128 0.08 2.49 -21.70
C ALA A 128 0.98 1.26 -21.55
N ARG A 129 0.42 0.11 -21.23
CA ARG A 129 1.15 -1.17 -21.16
C ARG A 129 1.70 -1.61 -22.52
N VAL A 130 1.22 -1.04 -23.61
CA VAL A 130 1.66 -1.31 -24.97
C VAL A 130 2.73 -0.32 -25.44
N ASP A 131 2.76 0.88 -24.88
CA ASP A 131 3.75 1.90 -25.21
C ASP A 131 5.03 1.69 -24.37
N PRO A 132 6.21 1.48 -25.00
CA PRO A 132 7.46 1.25 -24.28
C PRO A 132 7.85 2.35 -23.28
N LYS A 133 7.45 3.61 -23.52
CA LYS A 133 7.74 4.72 -22.62
C LYS A 133 6.90 4.67 -21.34
N PHE A 134 5.82 3.89 -21.33
CA PHE A 134 4.88 3.77 -20.22
C PHE A 134 4.87 2.39 -19.57
N LYS A 135 5.86 1.54 -19.86
CA LYS A 135 5.93 0.20 -19.27
C LYS A 135 6.06 0.19 -17.74
N THR A 136 6.53 1.28 -17.16
CA THR A 136 6.73 1.40 -15.71
C THR A 136 5.66 2.29 -15.09
N PHE A 137 4.42 1.81 -15.03
CA PHE A 137 3.30 2.52 -14.41
C PHE A 137 3.24 2.43 -12.89
N ARG A 138 4.38 2.45 -12.27
CA ARG A 138 4.47 2.62 -10.83
C ARG A 138 4.22 4.08 -10.46
N GLY A 139 3.63 4.29 -9.30
CA GLY A 139 3.49 5.62 -8.75
C GLY A 139 2.28 6.41 -9.24
N LEU A 140 1.23 5.74 -9.69
CA LEU A 140 -0.06 6.35 -9.95
C LEU A 140 -0.62 6.96 -8.66
N PRO A 141 -1.00 8.25 -8.67
CA PRO A 141 -1.38 8.96 -7.46
C PRO A 141 -2.89 8.90 -7.17
N SER A 142 -3.64 8.00 -7.79
CA SER A 142 -5.10 7.95 -7.68
C SER A 142 -5.65 6.54 -7.83
N TYR A 143 -6.83 6.31 -7.27
CA TYR A 143 -7.68 5.17 -7.62
C TYR A 143 -8.29 5.29 -9.03
N GLU A 144 -8.37 6.49 -9.56
CA GLU A 144 -8.86 6.74 -10.92
C GLU A 144 -7.74 6.48 -11.93
N GLU A 145 -7.81 5.32 -12.56
CA GLU A 145 -6.76 4.82 -13.44
C GLU A 145 -6.84 5.38 -14.87
N SER A 146 -7.94 6.04 -15.22
CA SER A 146 -8.16 6.63 -16.55
C SER A 146 -7.72 8.10 -16.65
N VAL A 147 -7.44 8.75 -15.54
CA VAL A 147 -7.06 10.17 -15.53
C VAL A 147 -5.56 10.34 -15.70
N ARG A 148 -5.17 11.22 -16.63
CA ARG A 148 -3.78 11.47 -17.01
C ARG A 148 -3.20 12.69 -16.33
N GLY A 149 -1.87 12.74 -16.22
CA GLY A 149 -1.13 13.92 -15.80
C GLY A 149 -1.31 14.32 -14.34
N LEU A 150 -1.79 13.40 -13.49
CA LEU A 150 -1.95 13.66 -12.07
C LEU A 150 -0.61 13.58 -11.35
N THR A 151 -0.31 14.59 -10.54
CA THR A 151 0.82 14.60 -9.62
C THR A 151 0.43 14.08 -8.25
N VAL A 152 -0.71 14.55 -7.74
CA VAL A 152 -1.28 14.17 -6.46
C VAL A 152 -2.82 14.27 -6.53
N THR A 153 -3.49 13.48 -5.71
CA THR A 153 -4.96 13.49 -5.60
C THR A 153 -5.39 13.47 -4.16
N GLY A 154 -6.64 13.89 -3.90
CA GLY A 154 -7.19 13.90 -2.56
C GLY A 154 -7.33 12.50 -1.95
N ASP A 155 -7.57 11.47 -2.78
CA ASP A 155 -7.64 10.09 -2.34
C ASP A 155 -6.26 9.56 -1.90
N LEU A 156 -5.18 9.92 -2.60
CA LEU A 156 -3.83 9.58 -2.16
C LEU A 156 -3.49 10.22 -0.80
N ILE A 157 -3.75 11.52 -0.65
CA ILE A 157 -3.52 12.22 0.63
C ILE A 157 -4.34 11.56 1.76
N ALA A 158 -5.62 11.27 1.51
CA ALA A 158 -6.48 10.63 2.49
C ALA A 158 -5.98 9.23 2.89
N THR A 159 -5.41 8.46 1.96
CA THR A 159 -4.87 7.14 2.29
C THR A 159 -3.54 7.20 3.02
N ILE A 160 -2.64 8.13 2.66
CA ILE A 160 -1.41 8.40 3.42
C ILE A 160 -1.76 8.74 4.88
N TYR A 161 -2.65 9.71 5.07
CA TYR A 161 -3.15 10.08 6.39
C TYR A 161 -3.64 8.87 7.18
N ARG A 162 -4.53 8.09 6.58
CA ARG A 162 -5.15 6.93 7.22
C ARG A 162 -4.15 5.83 7.53
N GLY A 163 -3.24 5.55 6.61
CA GLY A 163 -2.20 4.53 6.76
C GLY A 163 -1.21 4.87 7.87
N LEU A 164 -0.67 6.09 7.87
CA LEU A 164 0.24 6.56 8.92
C LEU A 164 -0.43 6.61 10.29
N LYS A 165 -1.68 7.08 10.36
CA LYS A 165 -2.45 7.07 11.61
C LYS A 165 -2.66 5.66 12.15
N SER A 166 -2.94 4.69 11.27
CA SER A 166 -3.06 3.28 11.66
C SER A 166 -1.74 2.74 12.18
N TYR A 167 -0.64 3.06 11.52
CA TYR A 167 0.69 2.63 11.96
C TYR A 167 1.10 3.24 13.30
N ALA A 168 0.81 4.52 13.53
CA ALA A 168 1.01 5.15 14.83
C ALA A 168 0.27 4.39 15.95
N GLN A 169 -0.98 3.98 15.71
CA GLN A 169 -1.73 3.18 16.68
C GLN A 169 -1.14 1.77 16.87
N ILE A 170 -0.64 1.12 15.81
CA ILE A 170 0.06 -0.16 15.92
C ILE A 170 1.33 -0.01 16.78
N GLN A 171 2.12 1.05 16.60
CA GLN A 171 3.30 1.33 17.42
C GLN A 171 2.92 1.52 18.88
N ARG A 172 1.82 2.22 19.14
CA ARG A 172 1.31 2.43 20.53
C ARG A 172 0.86 1.12 21.18
N LEU A 173 0.20 0.25 20.43
CA LEU A 173 -0.17 -1.09 20.91
C LEU A 173 1.06 -1.94 21.26
N GLY A 174 2.15 -1.80 20.49
CA GLY A 174 3.44 -2.43 20.75
C GLY A 174 4.26 -1.78 21.89
N GLY A 175 3.73 -0.72 22.53
CA GLY A 175 4.42 0.00 23.60
C GLY A 175 5.49 1.00 23.14
N ASN A 176 5.58 1.28 21.84
CA ASN A 176 6.54 2.21 21.27
C ASN A 176 5.91 3.60 21.09
N GLU A 177 5.74 4.31 22.21
CA GLU A 177 5.09 5.62 22.23
C GLU A 177 5.88 6.68 21.45
N GLU A 178 7.21 6.62 21.46
CA GLU A 178 8.05 7.57 20.72
C GLU A 178 7.79 7.46 19.20
N ALA A 179 7.77 6.23 18.66
CA ALA A 179 7.45 6.00 17.26
C ALA A 179 5.99 6.39 16.95
N ALA A 180 5.05 6.11 17.85
CA ALA A 180 3.66 6.51 17.67
C ALA A 180 3.53 8.03 17.50
N LEU A 181 4.14 8.80 18.38
CA LEU A 181 4.15 10.26 18.30
C LEU A 181 4.85 10.79 17.03
N HIS A 182 5.94 10.14 16.62
CA HIS A 182 6.62 10.49 15.38
C HIS A 182 5.70 10.33 14.15
N TYR A 183 4.98 9.22 14.04
CA TYR A 183 4.06 9.02 12.90
C TYR A 183 2.80 9.87 13.02
N GLU A 184 2.32 10.18 14.20
CA GLU A 184 1.24 11.14 14.40
C GLU A 184 1.63 12.55 13.95
N SER A 185 2.86 13.01 14.22
CA SER A 185 3.31 14.32 13.73
C SER A 185 3.36 14.39 12.20
N LYS A 186 3.77 13.30 11.52
CA LYS A 186 3.72 13.23 10.05
C LYS A 186 2.30 13.30 9.47
N VAL A 187 1.30 12.93 10.27
CA VAL A 187 -0.13 12.99 9.88
C VAL A 187 -0.69 14.40 9.98
N GLU A 188 -0.13 15.23 10.86
CA GLU A 188 -0.61 16.60 11.10
C GLU A 188 0.02 17.63 10.12
N GLU A 189 1.07 17.27 9.40
CA GLU A 189 1.69 18.07 8.34
C GLU A 189 0.82 18.13 7.08
#